data_37b90ec114983724a6be3531b22551b6
#
_entry.id   37b90ec114983724a6be3531b22551b6
#
_cell.length_a   1.000
_cell.length_b   1.000
_cell.length_c   1.000
_cell.angle_alpha   90.00
_cell.angle_beta   90.00
_cell.angle_gamma   90.00
#
_symmetry.space_group_name_H-M   'P 1'
#
loop_
_entity.id
_entity.type
_entity.pdbx_description
1 polymer ?
#
loop_
_entity_poly.entity_id
_entity_poly.type
_entity_poly.pdbx_seq_one_letter_code
_entity_poly.pdbx_strand_id
1 'polypeptide(L)'
;MNLDHFLPKVEYPFLVVTPENLVPSCRDCNMDKNDMKPTCNEEVPLHPYYDDISLIWLETKIDYSHKDILIFDFYNSLNIVTEPMLFKRIDVHMNIHGLKASFESHAISEINSKKRNHLRFIKNTGDSLRTELQGERDSCEVEDINSWRSALYRELLRNIDKYTDWLQRLSCNT
;
A
#
# COMPACT_ATOMS: atom_id res chain seq x y z
N MET A 1 1.04 -19.50 3.08
CA MET A 1 -0.31 -18.95 2.87
C MET A 1 -1.28 -19.82 3.64
N ASN A 2 -2.11 -19.24 4.49
CA ASN A 2 -3.15 -19.95 5.25
C ASN A 2 -4.52 -19.55 4.70
N LEU A 3 -5.54 -20.37 4.98
CA LEU A 3 -6.92 -19.96 4.79
C LEU A 3 -7.43 -19.40 6.13
N ASP A 4 -7.92 -18.18 6.09
CA ASP A 4 -8.56 -17.52 7.21
C ASP A 4 -10.08 -17.50 7.01
N HIS A 5 -10.83 -17.50 8.11
CA HIS A 5 -12.28 -17.29 8.05
C HIS A 5 -12.59 -15.80 8.01
N PHE A 6 -13.12 -15.32 6.90
CA PHE A 6 -13.48 -13.91 6.75
C PHE A 6 -14.42 -13.42 7.86
N LEU A 7 -15.51 -14.15 8.11
CA LEU A 7 -16.32 -13.98 9.29
C LEU A 7 -15.94 -15.04 10.34
N PRO A 8 -15.79 -14.66 11.63
CA PRO A 8 -15.28 -15.54 12.67
C PRO A 8 -16.13 -16.81 12.84
N LYS A 9 -15.49 -17.97 12.86
CA LYS A 9 -16.17 -19.28 13.00
C LYS A 9 -16.97 -19.43 14.30
N VAL A 10 -16.58 -18.71 15.34
CA VAL A 10 -17.25 -18.75 16.65
C VAL A 10 -18.63 -18.12 16.57
N GLU A 11 -18.76 -17.03 15.80
CA GLU A 11 -20.03 -16.31 15.63
C GLU A 11 -20.85 -16.86 14.45
N TYR A 12 -20.18 -17.41 13.44
CA TYR A 12 -20.78 -17.89 12.20
C TYR A 12 -20.43 -19.36 11.92
N PRO A 13 -20.81 -20.32 12.83
CA PRO A 13 -20.38 -21.72 12.71
C PRO A 13 -20.87 -22.41 11.43
N PHE A 14 -21.97 -21.96 10.83
CA PHE A 14 -22.48 -22.48 9.57
C PHE A 14 -21.69 -22.02 8.32
N LEU A 15 -20.79 -21.04 8.48
CA LEU A 15 -19.92 -20.56 7.40
C LEU A 15 -18.51 -21.17 7.45
N VAL A 16 -18.22 -22.06 8.39
CA VAL A 16 -16.86 -22.61 8.61
C VAL A 16 -16.29 -23.31 7.36
N VAL A 17 -17.16 -23.99 6.62
CA VAL A 17 -16.76 -24.73 5.38
C VAL A 17 -17.22 -24.04 4.10
N THR A 18 -17.76 -22.84 4.21
CA THR A 18 -18.22 -22.07 3.05
C THR A 18 -17.01 -21.50 2.31
N PRO A 19 -16.79 -21.84 1.02
CA PRO A 19 -15.62 -21.38 0.29
C PRO A 19 -15.45 -19.85 0.29
N GLU A 20 -16.54 -19.13 0.19
CA GLU A 20 -16.57 -17.67 0.18
C GLU A 20 -16.13 -17.06 1.51
N ASN A 21 -16.25 -17.80 2.60
CA ASN A 21 -15.75 -17.38 3.93
C ASN A 21 -14.29 -17.78 4.18
N LEU A 22 -13.67 -18.50 3.25
CA LEU A 22 -12.28 -18.94 3.35
C LEU A 22 -11.41 -18.07 2.44
N VAL A 23 -10.71 -17.12 3.02
CA VAL A 23 -9.87 -16.17 2.28
C VAL A 23 -8.38 -16.47 2.46
N PRO A 24 -7.56 -16.37 1.41
CA PRO A 24 -6.12 -16.48 1.54
C PRO A 24 -5.59 -15.37 2.45
N SER A 25 -4.82 -15.73 3.47
CA SER A 25 -4.21 -14.77 4.39
C SER A 25 -2.77 -15.15 4.73
N CYS A 26 -1.91 -14.17 5.00
CA CYS A 26 -0.66 -14.41 5.65
C CYS A 26 -0.88 -14.63 7.16
N ARG A 27 0.16 -15.16 7.84
CA ARG A 27 0.06 -15.44 9.27
C ARG A 27 -0.22 -14.18 10.09
N ASP A 28 0.46 -13.09 9.77
CA ASP A 28 0.39 -11.84 10.53
C ASP A 28 -1.00 -11.20 10.37
N CYS A 29 -1.49 -11.08 9.13
CA CYS A 29 -2.85 -10.57 8.88
C CYS A 29 -3.95 -11.40 9.57
N ASN A 30 -3.79 -12.74 9.59
CA ASN A 30 -4.73 -13.61 10.29
C ASN A 30 -4.69 -13.39 11.81
N MET A 31 -3.49 -13.19 12.37
CA MET A 31 -3.32 -12.89 13.79
C MET A 31 -3.85 -11.50 14.16
N ASP A 32 -3.58 -10.49 13.34
CA ASP A 32 -4.02 -9.11 13.57
C ASP A 32 -5.55 -9.00 13.54
N LYS A 33 -6.18 -9.68 12.58
CA LYS A 33 -7.64 -9.71 12.47
C LYS A 33 -8.28 -10.40 13.67
N ASN A 34 -7.65 -11.47 14.19
CA ASN A 34 -8.14 -12.25 15.34
C ASN A 34 -9.65 -12.55 15.22
N ASP A 35 -10.38 -12.55 16.35
CA ASP A 35 -11.83 -12.77 16.41
C ASP A 35 -12.63 -11.45 16.25
N MET A 36 -12.26 -10.62 15.26
CA MET A 36 -12.97 -9.38 14.96
C MET A 36 -14.45 -9.64 14.70
N LYS A 37 -15.32 -8.92 15.40
CA LYS A 37 -16.78 -9.05 15.31
C LYS A 37 -17.39 -7.77 14.73
N PRO A 38 -17.59 -7.68 13.40
CA PRO A 38 -18.27 -6.54 12.83
C PRO A 38 -19.70 -6.44 13.37
N THR A 39 -20.11 -5.28 13.83
CA THR A 39 -21.49 -5.01 14.31
C THR A 39 -22.36 -4.42 13.22
N CYS A 40 -21.76 -3.89 12.16
CA CYS A 40 -22.44 -3.35 10.98
C CYS A 40 -21.59 -3.57 9.71
N ASN A 41 -22.19 -3.35 8.55
CA ASN A 41 -21.52 -3.54 7.25
C ASN A 41 -20.28 -2.63 7.06
N GLU A 42 -20.25 -1.49 7.72
CA GLU A 42 -19.15 -0.52 7.64
C GLU A 42 -17.89 -0.97 8.39
N GLU A 43 -18.05 -1.88 9.34
CA GLU A 43 -16.95 -2.47 10.13
C GLU A 43 -16.39 -3.75 9.51
N VAL A 44 -16.99 -4.23 8.42
CA VAL A 44 -16.50 -5.41 7.69
C VAL A 44 -15.29 -4.98 6.85
N PRO A 45 -14.12 -5.66 6.95
CA PRO A 45 -12.96 -5.35 6.11
C PRO A 45 -13.26 -5.66 4.63
N LEU A 46 -12.35 -5.28 3.73
CA LEU A 46 -12.45 -5.63 2.32
C LEU A 46 -12.52 -7.15 2.13
N HIS A 47 -13.44 -7.59 1.30
CA HIS A 47 -13.59 -8.99 0.94
C HIS A 47 -12.95 -9.23 -0.44
N PRO A 48 -11.96 -10.15 -0.55
CA PRO A 48 -11.18 -10.30 -1.77
C PRO A 48 -11.98 -10.79 -2.98
N TYR A 49 -13.18 -11.35 -2.77
CA TYR A 49 -14.00 -11.90 -3.85
C TYR A 49 -15.23 -11.06 -4.21
N TYR A 50 -15.65 -10.14 -3.33
CA TYR A 50 -16.93 -9.44 -3.51
C TYR A 50 -16.82 -7.94 -3.59
N ASP A 51 -15.74 -7.36 -3.06
CA ASP A 51 -15.55 -5.92 -3.17
C ASP A 51 -14.89 -5.56 -4.49
N ASP A 52 -15.42 -4.54 -5.15
CA ASP A 52 -14.77 -3.97 -6.33
C ASP A 52 -13.58 -3.12 -5.91
N ILE A 53 -12.40 -3.67 -6.11
CA ILE A 53 -11.11 -3.01 -5.83
C ILE A 53 -10.44 -2.48 -7.11
N SER A 54 -11.18 -2.33 -8.20
CA SER A 54 -10.67 -1.80 -9.47
C SER A 54 -10.33 -0.30 -9.40
N LEU A 55 -10.94 0.42 -8.45
CA LEU A 55 -10.61 1.82 -8.19
C LEU A 55 -9.26 1.95 -7.49
N ILE A 56 -8.51 2.99 -7.84
CA ILE A 56 -7.31 3.37 -7.09
C ILE A 56 -7.76 3.97 -5.76
N TRP A 57 -7.53 3.23 -4.68
CA TRP A 57 -7.86 3.68 -3.34
C TRP A 57 -6.64 3.87 -2.43
N LEU A 58 -5.51 3.21 -2.73
CA LEU A 58 -4.28 3.36 -1.95
C LEU A 58 -3.37 4.40 -2.60
N GLU A 59 -3.10 5.46 -1.89
CA GLU A 59 -2.13 6.49 -2.25
C GLU A 59 -1.16 6.74 -1.10
N THR A 60 -0.04 7.40 -1.40
CA THR A 60 0.90 7.85 -0.37
C THR A 60 1.30 9.29 -0.60
N LYS A 61 1.71 9.96 0.47
CA LYS A 61 2.43 11.23 0.44
C LYS A 61 3.83 11.01 0.97
N ILE A 62 4.78 11.73 0.42
CA ILE A 62 6.18 11.66 0.83
C ILE A 62 6.63 13.04 1.32
N ASP A 63 7.13 13.09 2.55
CA ASP A 63 7.79 14.28 3.08
C ASP A 63 9.29 14.23 2.75
N TYR A 64 9.73 15.18 1.92
CA TYR A 64 11.11 15.36 1.47
C TYR A 64 11.89 16.40 2.28
N SER A 65 11.30 16.93 3.36
CA SER A 65 11.93 18.00 4.16
C SER A 65 13.15 17.51 4.95
N HIS A 66 13.17 16.26 5.32
CA HIS A 66 14.27 15.65 6.05
C HIS A 66 15.44 15.31 5.14
N LYS A 67 16.68 15.54 5.67
CA LYS A 67 17.89 15.40 4.87
C LYS A 67 18.17 13.96 4.47
N ASP A 68 18.09 13.04 5.42
CA ASP A 68 18.61 11.67 5.28
C ASP A 68 17.51 10.60 5.18
N ILE A 69 16.27 10.96 5.47
CA ILE A 69 15.13 10.04 5.50
C ILE A 69 13.94 10.63 4.75
N LEU A 70 13.16 9.75 4.14
CA LEU A 70 11.82 10.07 3.63
C LEU A 70 10.79 9.55 4.63
N ILE A 71 9.75 10.35 4.88
CA ILE A 71 8.60 9.94 5.69
C ILE A 71 7.45 9.70 4.73
N PHE A 72 6.81 8.55 4.88
CA PHE A 72 5.70 8.13 4.03
C PHE A 72 4.40 8.17 4.85
N ASP A 73 3.31 8.60 4.22
CA ASP A 73 1.96 8.55 4.79
C ASP A 73 1.04 7.88 3.78
N PHE A 74 0.76 6.59 3.99
CA PHE A 74 -0.17 5.82 3.17
C PHE A 74 -1.60 6.04 3.64
N TYR A 75 -2.50 6.34 2.70
CA TYR A 75 -3.87 6.69 3.02
C TYR A 75 -4.86 6.19 1.96
N ASN A 76 -6.11 6.04 2.40
CA ASN A 76 -7.23 5.80 1.52
C ASN A 76 -7.60 7.09 0.78
N SER A 77 -7.50 7.07 -0.54
CA SER A 77 -7.72 8.24 -1.40
C SER A 77 -9.13 8.35 -1.96
N LEU A 78 -10.02 7.38 -1.67
CA LEU A 78 -11.40 7.44 -2.15
C LEU A 78 -12.14 8.64 -1.58
N ASN A 79 -13.14 9.08 -2.32
CA ASN A 79 -14.02 10.14 -1.84
C ASN A 79 -15.15 9.52 -0.98
N ILE A 80 -15.16 9.86 0.30
CA ILE A 80 -16.17 9.38 1.26
C ILE A 80 -17.61 9.74 0.85
N VAL A 81 -17.81 10.77 0.03
CA VAL A 81 -19.15 11.20 -0.41
C VAL A 81 -19.67 10.33 -1.55
N THR A 82 -18.80 9.93 -2.48
CA THR A 82 -19.19 9.11 -3.63
C THR A 82 -19.17 7.61 -3.32
N GLU A 83 -18.23 7.18 -2.50
CA GLU A 83 -18.02 5.77 -2.14
C GLU A 83 -17.99 5.55 -0.62
N PRO A 84 -19.04 5.93 0.13
CA PRO A 84 -18.99 5.98 1.59
C PRO A 84 -18.77 4.60 2.24
N MET A 85 -19.37 3.55 1.70
CA MET A 85 -19.26 2.20 2.23
C MET A 85 -17.85 1.64 1.97
N LEU A 86 -17.39 1.73 0.73
CA LEU A 86 -16.08 1.22 0.34
C LEU A 86 -14.96 1.98 1.07
N PHE A 87 -15.09 3.31 1.20
CA PHE A 87 -14.14 4.15 1.97
C PHE A 87 -13.97 3.61 3.40
N LYS A 88 -15.07 3.42 4.12
CA LYS A 88 -15.03 2.94 5.52
C LYS A 88 -14.45 1.53 5.63
N ARG A 89 -14.83 0.63 4.74
CA ARG A 89 -14.33 -0.76 4.73
C ARG A 89 -12.83 -0.83 4.42
N ILE A 90 -12.31 0.03 3.54
CA ILE A 90 -10.87 0.16 3.30
C ILE A 90 -10.16 0.63 4.56
N ASP A 91 -10.67 1.67 5.22
CA ASP A 91 -10.06 2.20 6.44
C ASP A 91 -10.06 1.13 7.56
N VAL A 92 -11.14 0.39 7.72
CA VAL A 92 -11.22 -0.74 8.64
C VAL A 92 -10.17 -1.79 8.29
N HIS A 93 -10.07 -2.18 7.02
CA HIS A 93 -9.09 -3.16 6.54
C HIS A 93 -7.64 -2.71 6.82
N MET A 94 -7.32 -1.46 6.48
CA MET A 94 -5.99 -0.90 6.73
C MET A 94 -5.63 -0.86 8.22
N ASN A 95 -6.60 -0.52 9.08
CA ASN A 95 -6.38 -0.40 10.52
C ASN A 95 -6.23 -1.77 11.20
N ILE A 96 -7.12 -2.73 10.89
CA ILE A 96 -7.08 -4.07 11.49
C ILE A 96 -5.75 -4.76 11.22
N HIS A 97 -5.23 -4.64 10.00
CA HIS A 97 -3.99 -5.30 9.59
C HIS A 97 -2.74 -4.45 9.77
N GLY A 98 -2.84 -3.28 10.40
CA GLY A 98 -1.70 -2.39 10.62
C GLY A 98 -0.97 -1.99 9.33
N LEU A 99 -1.69 -1.93 8.19
CA LEU A 99 -1.08 -1.84 6.87
C LEU A 99 -0.27 -0.57 6.67
N LYS A 100 -0.65 0.56 7.27
CA LYS A 100 0.09 1.81 7.15
C LYS A 100 1.55 1.65 7.59
N ALA A 101 1.78 1.17 8.81
CA ALA A 101 3.12 0.99 9.35
C ALA A 101 3.93 -0.06 8.55
N SER A 102 3.27 -1.13 8.10
CA SER A 102 3.88 -2.14 7.24
C SER A 102 4.33 -1.55 5.90
N PHE A 103 3.46 -0.78 5.23
CA PHE A 103 3.75 -0.14 3.95
C PHE A 103 4.86 0.90 4.07
N GLU A 104 4.86 1.72 5.13
CA GLU A 104 5.93 2.67 5.43
C GLU A 104 7.29 1.97 5.58
N SER A 105 7.35 0.89 6.35
CA SER A 105 8.57 0.09 6.54
C SER A 105 9.08 -0.49 5.23
N HIS A 106 8.19 -1.04 4.41
CA HIS A 106 8.52 -1.60 3.10
C HIS A 106 9.00 -0.50 2.14
N ALA A 107 8.33 0.66 2.10
CA ALA A 107 8.72 1.77 1.24
C ALA A 107 10.12 2.32 1.60
N ILE A 108 10.42 2.44 2.90
CA ILE A 108 11.77 2.81 3.38
C ILE A 108 12.81 1.81 2.89
N SER A 109 12.53 0.51 3.01
CA SER A 109 13.42 -0.55 2.56
C SER A 109 13.65 -0.51 1.05
N GLU A 110 12.58 -0.33 0.27
CA GLU A 110 12.62 -0.24 -1.19
C GLU A 110 13.51 0.94 -1.65
N ILE A 111 13.27 2.14 -1.12
CA ILE A 111 14.06 3.32 -1.45
C ILE A 111 15.53 3.12 -1.05
N ASN A 112 15.79 2.58 0.13
CA ASN A 112 17.16 2.33 0.58
C ASN A 112 17.91 1.34 -0.31
N SER A 113 17.22 0.34 -0.85
CA SER A 113 17.82 -0.63 -1.77
C SER A 113 18.12 -0.01 -3.14
N LYS A 114 17.26 0.89 -3.63
CA LYS A 114 17.33 1.45 -4.99
C LYS A 114 18.02 2.80 -5.10
N LYS A 115 18.19 3.55 -4.01
CA LYS A 115 18.74 4.92 -4.03
C LYS A 115 20.08 5.06 -4.78
N ARG A 116 20.97 4.05 -4.69
CA ARG A 116 22.26 4.06 -5.39
C ARG A 116 22.07 3.98 -6.91
N ASN A 117 21.14 3.17 -7.38
CA ASN A 117 20.82 3.05 -8.79
C ASN A 117 20.14 4.32 -9.31
N HIS A 118 19.19 4.86 -8.56
CA HIS A 118 18.50 6.10 -8.91
C HIS A 118 19.48 7.28 -9.02
N LEU A 119 20.48 7.36 -8.15
CA LEU A 119 21.56 8.36 -8.28
C LEU A 119 22.38 8.20 -9.57
N ARG A 120 22.60 6.96 -10.05
CA ARG A 120 23.29 6.74 -11.34
C ARG A 120 22.46 7.23 -12.51
N PHE A 121 21.15 7.02 -12.49
CA PHE A 121 20.24 7.52 -13.53
C PHE A 121 20.24 9.05 -13.61
N ILE A 122 20.26 9.74 -12.48
CA ILE A 122 20.34 11.23 -12.44
C ILE A 122 21.64 11.73 -13.08
N LYS A 123 22.77 11.05 -12.84
CA LYS A 123 24.08 11.47 -13.37
C LYS A 123 24.20 11.27 -14.89
N ASN A 124 23.46 10.31 -15.45
CA ASN A 124 23.56 9.99 -16.88
C ASN A 124 22.68 10.91 -17.74
N THR A 125 21.40 11.01 -17.42
CA THR A 125 20.43 11.97 -18.01
C THR A 125 19.21 12.02 -17.10
N GLY A 126 18.62 13.21 -16.85
CA GLY A 126 17.44 13.35 -15.98
C GLY A 126 16.23 12.51 -16.43
N ASP A 127 16.11 12.25 -17.74
CA ASP A 127 15.03 11.43 -18.30
C ASP A 127 15.17 9.94 -17.95
N SER A 128 16.39 9.46 -17.64
CA SER A 128 16.60 8.05 -17.28
C SER A 128 15.92 7.68 -15.95
N LEU A 129 15.92 8.56 -14.96
CA LEU A 129 15.25 8.29 -13.69
C LEU A 129 13.73 8.21 -13.86
N ARG A 130 13.14 9.11 -14.65
CA ARG A 130 11.72 9.10 -14.95
C ARG A 130 11.31 7.80 -15.64
N THR A 131 12.06 7.39 -16.64
CA THR A 131 11.81 6.15 -17.40
C THR A 131 11.90 4.92 -16.49
N GLU A 132 12.90 4.87 -15.60
CA GLU A 132 13.04 3.79 -14.61
C GLU A 132 11.83 3.73 -13.67
N LEU A 133 11.45 4.87 -13.07
CA LEU A 133 10.31 4.93 -12.16
C LEU A 133 8.98 4.59 -12.86
N GLN A 134 8.82 4.95 -14.15
CA GLN A 134 7.67 4.57 -14.95
C GLN A 134 7.60 3.05 -15.16
N GLY A 135 8.72 2.43 -15.53
CA GLY A 135 8.79 0.98 -15.69
C GLY A 135 8.45 0.21 -14.40
N GLU A 136 8.96 0.68 -13.25
CA GLU A 136 8.63 0.11 -11.96
C GLU A 136 7.14 0.28 -11.61
N ARG A 137 6.57 1.48 -11.81
CA ARG A 137 5.13 1.71 -11.62
C ARG A 137 4.31 0.78 -12.49
N ASP A 138 4.57 0.73 -13.79
CA ASP A 138 3.80 -0.05 -14.74
C ASP A 138 3.84 -1.55 -14.39
N SER A 139 5.01 -2.05 -13.99
CA SER A 139 5.16 -3.44 -13.52
C SER A 139 4.33 -3.72 -12.27
N CYS A 140 4.36 -2.83 -11.28
CA CYS A 140 3.60 -3.00 -10.05
C CYS A 140 2.09 -2.91 -10.29
N GLU A 141 1.63 -1.98 -11.14
CA GLU A 141 0.20 -1.79 -11.43
C GLU A 141 -0.41 -2.93 -12.24
N VAL A 142 0.39 -3.64 -13.02
CA VAL A 142 -0.06 -4.89 -13.69
C VAL A 142 -0.33 -6.00 -12.67
N GLU A 143 0.45 -6.05 -11.58
CA GLU A 143 0.26 -7.04 -10.52
C GLU A 143 -0.90 -6.65 -9.59
N ASP A 144 -0.87 -5.42 -9.06
CA ASP A 144 -1.89 -4.88 -8.16
C ASP A 144 -1.82 -3.35 -8.14
N ILE A 145 -2.85 -2.71 -8.68
CA ILE A 145 -2.98 -1.24 -8.75
C ILE A 145 -3.01 -0.59 -7.35
N ASN A 146 -3.45 -1.32 -6.33
CA ASN A 146 -3.55 -0.88 -4.95
C ASN A 146 -2.45 -1.45 -4.05
N SER A 147 -1.37 -1.97 -4.62
CA SER A 147 -0.19 -2.33 -3.82
C SER A 147 0.51 -1.08 -3.28
N TRP A 148 1.20 -1.23 -2.14
CA TRP A 148 2.02 -0.15 -1.59
C TRP A 148 3.13 0.31 -2.57
N ARG A 149 3.64 -0.59 -3.42
CA ARG A 149 4.63 -0.26 -4.45
C ARG A 149 4.02 0.61 -5.55
N SER A 150 2.84 0.26 -6.02
CA SER A 150 2.10 1.06 -7.01
C SER A 150 1.86 2.49 -6.50
N ALA A 151 1.40 2.64 -5.25
CA ALA A 151 1.21 3.93 -4.61
C ALA A 151 2.54 4.70 -4.46
N LEU A 152 3.62 4.01 -4.05
CA LEU A 152 4.95 4.60 -3.92
C LEU A 152 5.44 5.18 -5.24
N TYR A 153 5.44 4.38 -6.32
CA TYR A 153 5.98 4.81 -7.60
C TYR A 153 5.11 5.87 -8.29
N ARG A 154 3.78 5.86 -8.09
CA ARG A 154 2.91 6.97 -8.51
C ARG A 154 3.32 8.28 -7.85
N GLU A 155 3.57 8.27 -6.55
CA GLU A 155 3.94 9.48 -5.82
C GLU A 155 5.35 9.98 -6.18
N LEU A 156 6.32 9.09 -6.35
CA LEU A 156 7.67 9.45 -6.81
C LEU A 156 7.64 10.12 -8.18
N LEU A 157 6.83 9.62 -9.10
CA LEU A 157 6.66 10.21 -10.44
C LEU A 157 5.94 11.56 -10.39
N ARG A 158 4.93 11.70 -9.55
CA ARG A 158 4.18 12.94 -9.35
C ARG A 158 5.08 14.05 -8.81
N ASN A 159 6.02 13.72 -7.94
CA ASN A 159 6.95 14.63 -7.29
C ASN A 159 8.42 14.35 -7.66
N ILE A 160 8.68 14.00 -8.91
CA ILE A 160 10.02 13.56 -9.36
C ILE A 160 11.11 14.61 -9.11
N ASP A 161 10.79 15.90 -9.25
CA ASP A 161 11.75 16.99 -9.01
C ASP A 161 12.17 17.01 -7.54
N LYS A 162 11.21 16.91 -6.60
CA LYS A 162 11.51 16.85 -5.17
C LYS A 162 12.32 15.61 -4.80
N TYR A 163 12.01 14.48 -5.41
CA TYR A 163 12.76 13.26 -5.19
C TYR A 163 14.18 13.34 -5.73
N THR A 164 14.37 13.92 -6.92
CA THR A 164 15.67 14.17 -7.52
C THR A 164 16.52 15.08 -6.63
N ASP A 165 15.96 16.20 -6.17
CA ASP A 165 16.63 17.13 -5.27
C ASP A 165 17.04 16.47 -3.96
N TRP A 166 16.16 15.60 -3.39
CA TRP A 166 16.49 14.85 -2.18
C TRP A 166 17.66 13.88 -2.40
N LEU A 167 17.67 13.12 -3.50
CA LEU A 167 18.75 12.21 -3.86
C LEU A 167 20.08 12.95 -4.06
N GLN A 168 20.06 14.13 -4.70
CA GLN A 168 21.26 14.94 -4.91
C GLN A 168 21.83 15.45 -3.60
N ARG A 169 20.98 15.90 -2.66
CA ARG A 169 21.41 16.32 -1.31
C ARG A 169 22.13 15.21 -0.55
N LEU A 170 21.69 13.94 -0.70
CA LEU A 170 22.39 12.79 -0.13
C LEU A 170 23.80 12.60 -0.70
N SER A 171 23.97 12.83 -2.01
CA SER A 171 25.25 12.60 -2.69
C SER A 171 26.33 13.65 -2.37
N CYS A 172 25.96 14.83 -1.90
CA CYS A 172 26.90 15.90 -1.53
C CYS A 172 27.59 15.69 -0.17
N ASN A 173 27.23 14.64 0.57
CA ASN A 173 27.76 14.35 1.90
C ASN A 173 28.56 13.03 1.98
N THR A 174 28.78 12.37 0.87
CA THR A 174 29.62 11.18 0.72
C THR A 174 30.87 11.51 -0.08
#